data_21c919741e09c3f5bfa25fa09331b735
#
_entry.id   21c919741e09c3f5bfa25fa09331b735
#
_cell.length_a   1.000
_cell.length_b   1.000
_cell.length_c   1.000
_cell.angle_alpha   90.00
_cell.angle_beta   90.00
_cell.angle_gamma   90.00
#
_symmetry.space_group_name_H-M   'P 1'
#
loop_
_entity.id
_entity.type
_entity.pdbx_description
1 polymer ?
#
loop_
_entity_poly.entity_id
_entity_poly.type
_entity_poly.pdbx_seq_one_letter_code
_entity_poly.pdbx_strand_id
1 'polypeptide(L)'
;MRTFATILLVALSALPQACNRAPEEPRATPTPGPLPAPPAPPGATATRPERVGARHVLIAWRGSERAAATITRTKEEARTRAEDVLRRARGGEDFAALARQFSDEPGASTGGGDLGVFGRGQMVPPFEQAVFALAVGAVSDVVETSFGYHVIKRTQ
;
A
#
# COMPACT_ATOMS: atom_id res chain seq x y z
N MET A 1 -61.66 -26.25 42.49
CA MET A 1 -62.79 -26.98 41.87
C MET A 1 -62.54 -27.22 40.40
N ARG A 2 -62.63 -28.45 39.97
CA ARG A 2 -62.69 -28.97 38.59
C ARG A 2 -61.38 -29.00 37.81
N THR A 3 -60.66 -30.08 37.79
CA THR A 3 -60.79 -31.43 37.25
C THR A 3 -60.67 -31.55 35.72
N PHE A 4 -59.71 -32.41 35.34
CA PHE A 4 -59.64 -33.31 34.15
C PHE A 4 -59.26 -32.63 32.82
N ALA A 5 -58.45 -33.17 31.95
CA ALA A 5 -58.28 -34.55 31.60
C ALA A 5 -56.90 -34.83 30.95
N THR A 6 -56.38 -35.95 31.27
CA THR A 6 -55.36 -36.75 30.65
C THR A 6 -55.74 -37.11 29.22
N ILE A 7 -54.89 -36.89 28.24
CA ILE A 7 -54.84 -37.62 27.00
C ILE A 7 -53.39 -38.05 26.72
N LEU A 8 -53.19 -39.35 26.92
CA LEU A 8 -52.03 -40.14 26.55
C LEU A 8 -52.09 -40.36 25.04
N LEU A 9 -51.17 -39.84 24.22
CA LEU A 9 -51.04 -40.34 22.86
C LEU A 9 -49.61 -40.82 22.63
N VAL A 10 -49.49 -42.12 22.57
CA VAL A 10 -48.30 -42.85 22.14
C VAL A 10 -48.21 -42.70 20.62
N ALA A 11 -47.14 -42.17 20.15
CA ALA A 11 -46.77 -42.22 18.73
C ALA A 11 -45.24 -42.48 18.61
N LEU A 12 -44.99 -43.70 18.44
CA LEU A 12 -44.14 -44.41 17.51
C LEU A 12 -42.89 -43.71 17.01
N SER A 13 -41.80 -44.26 17.44
CA SER A 13 -40.41 -44.07 17.04
C SER A 13 -40.22 -44.05 15.52
N ALA A 14 -39.65 -42.98 15.02
CA ALA A 14 -38.89 -42.98 13.77
C ALA A 14 -37.56 -42.31 14.04
N LEU A 15 -36.51 -43.08 14.20
CA LEU A 15 -35.12 -42.66 14.19
C LEU A 15 -34.75 -42.24 12.76
N PRO A 16 -34.36 -41.00 12.50
CA PRO A 16 -33.61 -40.75 11.31
C PRO A 16 -32.15 -41.18 11.53
N GLN A 17 -31.68 -42.04 10.66
CA GLN A 17 -30.29 -42.44 10.53
C GLN A 17 -29.42 -41.21 10.44
N ALA A 18 -28.51 -41.06 11.38
CA ALA A 18 -27.40 -40.10 11.31
C ALA A 18 -26.53 -40.49 10.11
N CYS A 19 -26.69 -39.77 9.02
CA CYS A 19 -25.64 -39.67 8.01
C CYS A 19 -24.42 -39.04 8.69
N ASN A 20 -23.47 -39.91 8.98
CA ASN A 20 -22.14 -39.53 9.44
C ASN A 20 -21.45 -38.78 8.31
N ARG A 21 -21.72 -37.45 8.23
CA ARG A 21 -20.99 -36.57 7.36
C ARG A 21 -19.72 -36.17 8.12
N ALA A 22 -18.62 -36.76 7.70
CA ALA A 22 -17.29 -36.37 8.18
C ALA A 22 -17.16 -34.82 8.09
N PRO A 23 -16.53 -34.17 9.07
CA PRO A 23 -16.26 -32.73 8.98
C PRO A 23 -15.41 -32.49 7.73
N GLU A 24 -15.99 -31.78 6.78
CA GLU A 24 -15.30 -31.28 5.60
C GLU A 24 -14.27 -30.27 6.13
N GLU A 25 -13.00 -30.64 6.08
CA GLU A 25 -11.90 -29.73 6.35
C GLU A 25 -12.10 -28.46 5.51
N PRO A 26 -11.94 -27.25 6.10
CA PRO A 26 -12.02 -26.03 5.33
C PRO A 26 -10.93 -26.08 4.25
N ARG A 27 -11.38 -26.28 3.02
CA ARG A 27 -10.55 -26.20 1.83
C ARG A 27 -9.85 -24.86 1.86
N ALA A 28 -8.54 -24.89 2.11
CA ALA A 28 -7.69 -23.72 2.07
C ALA A 28 -7.96 -22.98 0.75
N THR A 29 -8.50 -21.80 0.84
CA THR A 29 -8.61 -20.89 -0.31
C THR A 29 -7.20 -20.67 -0.84
N PRO A 30 -6.93 -20.91 -2.13
CA PRO A 30 -5.61 -20.61 -2.67
C PRO A 30 -5.37 -19.10 -2.48
N THR A 31 -4.33 -18.80 -1.73
CA THR A 31 -3.80 -17.42 -1.62
C THR A 31 -3.60 -16.90 -3.05
N PRO A 32 -4.22 -15.79 -3.44
CA PRO A 32 -3.93 -15.19 -4.74
C PRO A 32 -2.42 -14.94 -4.81
N GLY A 33 -1.75 -15.62 -5.72
CA GLY A 33 -0.35 -15.35 -6.00
C GLY A 33 -0.16 -13.88 -6.35
N PRO A 34 1.04 -13.33 -6.17
CA PRO A 34 1.32 -11.95 -6.55
C PRO A 34 0.88 -11.74 -8.00
N LEU A 35 0.04 -10.73 -8.22
CA LEU A 35 -0.40 -10.34 -9.54
C LEU A 35 0.82 -10.18 -10.45
N PRO A 36 0.82 -10.73 -11.66
CA PRO A 36 1.92 -10.51 -12.59
C PRO A 36 2.06 -9.00 -12.80
N ALA A 37 3.28 -8.50 -12.65
CA ALA A 37 3.60 -7.11 -12.93
C ALA A 37 3.08 -6.76 -14.34
N PRO A 38 2.50 -5.57 -14.55
CA PRO A 38 2.05 -5.17 -15.87
C PRO A 38 3.22 -5.28 -16.85
N PRO A 39 2.97 -5.76 -18.10
CA PRO A 39 4.02 -5.90 -19.10
C PRO A 39 4.67 -4.52 -19.30
N ALA A 40 5.98 -4.49 -19.23
CA ALA A 40 6.76 -3.30 -19.57
C ALA A 40 6.43 -2.90 -21.01
N PRO A 41 6.26 -1.61 -21.32
CA PRO A 41 5.96 -1.17 -22.67
C PRO A 41 7.06 -1.64 -23.62
N PRO A 42 6.71 -2.20 -24.80
CA PRO A 42 7.70 -2.64 -25.78
C PRO A 42 8.41 -1.43 -26.37
N GLY A 43 9.72 -1.37 -26.17
CA GLY A 43 10.55 -0.35 -26.84
C GLY A 43 11.71 0.23 -26.06
N ALA A 44 12.01 -0.23 -24.85
CA ALA A 44 13.15 0.29 -24.11
C ALA A 44 14.27 -0.79 -23.99
N THR A 45 15.06 -0.94 -25.02
CA THR A 45 16.49 -1.26 -24.86
C THR A 45 17.20 -0.01 -24.30
N ALA A 46 16.64 0.56 -23.23
CA ALA A 46 17.30 1.58 -22.48
C ALA A 46 18.31 0.84 -21.59
N THR A 47 19.59 0.99 -21.89
CA THR A 47 20.66 0.77 -20.92
C THR A 47 20.15 1.22 -19.59
N ARG A 48 20.02 0.30 -18.62
CA ARG A 48 19.48 0.65 -17.29
C ARG A 48 20.34 1.80 -16.76
N PRO A 49 19.77 2.96 -16.48
CA PRO A 49 20.58 4.11 -16.08
C PRO A 49 21.33 3.76 -14.80
N GLU A 50 22.61 4.11 -14.75
CA GLU A 50 23.41 3.95 -13.54
C GLU A 50 23.12 5.03 -12.50
N ARG A 51 22.60 6.18 -12.96
CA ARG A 51 22.27 7.34 -12.13
C ARG A 51 20.92 7.92 -12.56
N VAL A 52 20.19 8.44 -11.60
CA VAL A 52 18.89 9.08 -11.81
C VAL A 52 18.78 10.32 -10.93
N GLY A 53 18.10 11.35 -11.42
CA GLY A 53 17.66 12.48 -10.59
C GLY A 53 16.20 12.26 -10.18
N ALA A 54 15.86 12.63 -8.94
CA ALA A 54 14.50 12.50 -8.47
C ALA A 54 14.11 13.57 -7.46
N ARG A 55 12.80 13.79 -7.38
CA ARG A 55 12.14 14.49 -6.27
C ARG A 55 11.21 13.53 -5.57
N HIS A 56 10.98 13.71 -4.27
CA HIS A 56 10.03 12.92 -3.54
C HIS A 56 9.19 13.72 -2.54
N VAL A 57 8.08 13.14 -2.15
CA VAL A 57 7.27 13.57 -1.02
C VAL A 57 7.25 12.42 -0.02
N LEU A 58 7.72 12.64 1.20
CA LEU A 58 7.66 11.67 2.30
C LEU A 58 6.47 11.98 3.18
N ILE A 59 5.61 11.00 3.40
CA ILE A 59 4.51 11.06 4.37
C ILE A 59 4.79 10.03 5.47
N ALA A 60 5.30 10.51 6.59
CA ALA A 60 5.60 9.70 7.76
C ALA A 60 4.32 9.37 8.56
N TRP A 61 4.33 8.31 9.33
CA TRP A 61 3.32 7.99 10.35
C TRP A 61 3.95 7.89 11.73
N ARG A 62 3.12 7.90 12.76
CA ARG A 62 3.58 7.76 14.13
C ARG A 62 4.30 6.41 14.34
N GLY A 63 5.59 6.49 14.66
CA GLY A 63 6.44 5.31 14.87
C GLY A 63 7.19 4.83 13.64
N SER A 64 7.07 5.50 12.48
CA SER A 64 7.97 5.26 11.35
C SER A 64 9.38 5.77 11.68
N GLU A 65 10.37 5.24 10.99
CA GLU A 65 11.77 5.59 11.21
C GLU A 65 12.01 7.08 10.95
N ARG A 66 12.67 7.76 11.90
CA ARG A 66 12.96 9.21 11.87
C ARG A 66 11.72 10.11 11.83
N ALA A 67 10.53 9.58 12.11
CA ALA A 67 9.36 10.43 12.24
C ALA A 67 9.54 11.46 13.35
N ALA A 68 9.26 12.72 13.06
CA ALA A 68 9.25 13.75 14.08
C ALA A 68 8.20 13.45 15.15
N ALA A 69 8.47 13.78 16.42
CA ALA A 69 7.54 13.56 17.52
C ALA A 69 6.17 14.24 17.35
N THR A 70 6.10 15.24 16.46
CA THR A 70 4.87 15.94 16.07
C THR A 70 3.98 15.14 15.12
N ILE A 71 4.48 14.04 14.55
CA ILE A 71 3.71 13.17 13.67
C ILE A 71 2.82 12.26 14.50
N THR A 72 1.53 12.56 14.54
CA THR A 72 0.52 11.82 15.29
C THR A 72 -0.36 10.92 14.44
N ARG A 73 -0.33 11.09 13.09
CA ARG A 73 -1.16 10.34 12.15
C ARG A 73 -0.84 8.85 12.18
N THR A 74 -1.87 8.04 11.96
CA THR A 74 -1.73 6.58 11.79
C THR A 74 -1.09 6.23 10.45
N LYS A 75 -0.77 4.97 10.27
CA LYS A 75 -0.25 4.45 9.00
C LYS A 75 -1.27 4.59 7.87
N GLU A 76 -2.54 4.33 8.15
CA GLU A 76 -3.66 4.43 7.23
C GLU A 76 -3.90 5.87 6.79
N GLU A 77 -3.86 6.81 7.73
CA GLU A 77 -3.99 8.24 7.44
C GLU A 77 -2.82 8.75 6.58
N ALA A 78 -1.61 8.28 6.87
CA ALA A 78 -0.42 8.60 6.08
C ALA A 78 -0.56 8.08 4.64
N ARG A 79 -1.07 6.86 4.46
CA ARG A 79 -1.32 6.28 3.15
C ARG A 79 -2.35 7.08 2.35
N THR A 80 -3.49 7.40 2.96
CA THR A 80 -4.53 8.22 2.33
C THR A 80 -3.97 9.57 1.87
N ARG A 81 -3.14 10.19 2.72
CA ARG A 81 -2.47 11.46 2.38
C ARG A 81 -1.49 11.30 1.22
N ALA A 82 -0.71 10.21 1.18
CA ALA A 82 0.20 9.93 0.06
C ALA A 82 -0.55 9.68 -1.25
N GLU A 83 -1.69 8.98 -1.20
CA GLU A 83 -2.57 8.75 -2.36
C GLU A 83 -3.19 10.08 -2.86
N ASP A 84 -3.52 11.01 -1.98
CA ASP A 84 -3.98 12.34 -2.37
C ASP A 84 -2.88 13.14 -3.08
N VAL A 85 -1.67 13.14 -2.53
CA VAL A 85 -0.49 13.76 -3.17
C VAL A 85 -0.23 13.15 -4.55
N LEU A 86 -0.30 11.82 -4.66
CA LEU A 86 -0.12 11.11 -5.92
C LEU A 86 -1.16 11.54 -6.97
N ARG A 87 -2.44 11.60 -6.57
CA ARG A 87 -3.52 12.03 -7.46
C ARG A 87 -3.30 13.46 -7.98
N ARG A 88 -2.90 14.38 -7.10
CA ARG A 88 -2.61 15.78 -7.45
C ARG A 88 -1.38 15.89 -8.34
N ALA A 89 -0.31 15.16 -8.06
CA ALA A 89 0.90 15.12 -8.87
C ALA A 89 0.63 14.59 -10.29
N ARG A 90 -0.19 13.54 -10.42
CA ARG A 90 -0.63 13.00 -11.72
C ARG A 90 -1.61 13.93 -12.44
N GLY A 91 -2.33 14.74 -11.69
CA GLY A 91 -3.19 15.80 -12.22
C GLY A 91 -2.44 17.01 -12.77
N GLY A 92 -1.10 17.01 -12.69
CA GLY A 92 -0.25 18.07 -13.25
C GLY A 92 0.08 19.19 -12.27
N GLU A 93 -0.25 19.06 -10.99
CA GLU A 93 0.16 20.04 -9.98
C GLU A 93 1.68 20.05 -9.79
N ASP A 94 2.24 21.21 -9.49
CA ASP A 94 3.68 21.35 -9.31
C ASP A 94 4.21 20.47 -8.19
N PHE A 95 5.06 19.52 -8.55
CA PHE A 95 5.55 18.52 -7.62
C PHE A 95 6.41 19.12 -6.49
N ALA A 96 7.15 20.19 -6.78
CA ALA A 96 7.95 20.86 -5.75
C ALA A 96 7.05 21.61 -4.76
N ALA A 97 5.92 22.17 -5.22
CA ALA A 97 4.94 22.78 -4.34
C ALA A 97 4.28 21.73 -3.44
N LEU A 98 3.91 20.57 -3.99
CA LEU A 98 3.39 19.44 -3.21
C LEU A 98 4.40 18.98 -2.15
N ALA A 99 5.68 18.86 -2.52
CA ALA A 99 6.72 18.47 -1.57
C ALA A 99 6.88 19.48 -0.43
N ARG A 100 6.87 20.79 -0.75
CA ARG A 100 6.94 21.84 0.29
C ARG A 100 5.77 21.80 1.25
N GLN A 101 4.58 21.47 0.74
CA GLN A 101 3.33 21.51 1.51
C GLN A 101 3.08 20.22 2.31
N PHE A 102 3.43 19.08 1.76
CA PHE A 102 2.98 17.79 2.30
C PHE A 102 4.10 16.92 2.84
N SER A 103 5.35 17.13 2.43
CA SER A 103 6.47 16.27 2.83
C SER A 103 6.86 16.50 4.29
N ASP A 104 7.03 15.39 5.01
CA ASP A 104 7.59 15.38 6.36
C ASP A 104 9.13 15.25 6.35
N GLU A 105 9.74 15.21 5.16
CA GLU A 105 11.20 15.16 5.01
C GLU A 105 11.84 16.48 5.49
N PRO A 106 12.83 16.42 6.38
CA PRO A 106 13.60 17.60 6.76
C PRO A 106 14.21 18.29 5.53
N GLY A 107 13.95 19.58 5.35
CA GLY A 107 14.43 20.35 4.20
C GLY A 107 13.51 20.34 2.96
N ALA A 108 12.47 19.54 2.93
CA ALA A 108 11.52 19.54 1.80
C ALA A 108 10.82 20.90 1.63
N SER A 109 10.59 21.63 2.73
CA SER A 109 10.00 22.97 2.71
C SER A 109 10.79 23.98 1.88
N THR A 110 12.11 23.83 1.82
CA THR A 110 13.02 24.68 1.02
C THR A 110 13.40 24.04 -0.30
N GLY A 111 13.80 22.78 -0.30
CA GLY A 111 14.27 22.04 -1.46
C GLY A 111 13.18 21.51 -2.40
N GLY A 112 11.91 21.53 -1.99
CA GLY A 112 10.82 20.95 -2.78
C GLY A 112 11.00 19.46 -3.06
N GLY A 113 11.56 18.74 -2.08
CA GLY A 113 11.78 17.30 -2.14
C GLY A 113 12.87 16.85 -3.12
N ASP A 114 13.76 17.74 -3.54
CA ASP A 114 14.84 17.41 -4.48
C ASP A 114 15.93 16.59 -3.81
N LEU A 115 16.20 15.39 -4.36
CA LEU A 115 17.25 14.49 -3.91
C LEU A 115 18.53 14.61 -4.73
N GLY A 116 18.52 15.47 -5.78
CA GLY A 116 19.63 15.54 -6.74
C GLY A 116 19.76 14.25 -7.55
N VAL A 117 20.98 14.02 -8.04
CA VAL A 117 21.32 12.85 -8.85
C VAL A 117 22.07 11.83 -7.99
N PHE A 118 21.57 10.60 -7.97
CA PHE A 118 22.16 9.51 -7.19
C PHE A 118 22.27 8.24 -8.02
N GLY A 119 23.16 7.33 -7.58
CA GLY A 119 23.36 6.00 -8.16
C GLY A 119 22.64 4.90 -7.41
N ARG A 120 22.82 3.67 -7.91
CA ARG A 120 22.32 2.48 -7.23
C ARG A 120 23.02 2.25 -5.89
N GLY A 121 22.31 1.65 -4.94
CA GLY A 121 22.80 1.36 -3.59
C GLY A 121 22.84 2.57 -2.65
N GLN A 122 22.41 3.73 -3.08
CA GLN A 122 22.39 4.95 -2.26
C GLN A 122 21.06 5.19 -1.54
N MET A 123 19.99 4.52 -1.99
CA MET A 123 18.65 4.65 -1.42
C MET A 123 18.16 3.29 -0.91
N VAL A 124 17.14 3.31 -0.05
CA VAL A 124 16.51 2.07 0.42
C VAL A 124 15.91 1.30 -0.75
N PRO A 125 16.00 -0.05 -0.73
CA PRO A 125 15.67 -0.88 -1.88
C PRO A 125 14.28 -0.62 -2.50
N PRO A 126 13.18 -0.47 -1.74
CA PRO A 126 11.87 -0.18 -2.36
C PRO A 126 11.83 1.14 -3.11
N PHE A 127 12.47 2.17 -2.57
CA PHE A 127 12.56 3.49 -3.19
C PHE A 127 13.40 3.44 -4.48
N GLU A 128 14.56 2.78 -4.40
CA GLU A 128 15.48 2.63 -5.54
C GLU A 128 14.80 1.89 -6.69
N GLN A 129 14.17 0.76 -6.42
CA GLN A 129 13.47 -0.02 -7.42
C GLN A 129 12.41 0.81 -8.14
N ALA A 130 11.63 1.59 -7.38
CA ALA A 130 10.59 2.43 -7.93
C ALA A 130 11.18 3.52 -8.85
N VAL A 131 12.17 4.29 -8.39
CA VAL A 131 12.71 5.43 -9.16
C VAL A 131 13.45 4.99 -10.41
N PHE A 132 14.20 3.89 -10.36
CA PHE A 132 14.93 3.36 -11.53
C PHE A 132 14.02 2.69 -12.58
N ALA A 133 12.79 2.33 -12.21
CA ALA A 133 11.79 1.83 -13.13
C ALA A 133 11.01 2.96 -13.83
N LEU A 134 11.04 4.18 -13.31
CA LEU A 134 10.32 5.31 -13.89
C LEU A 134 10.97 5.84 -15.17
N ALA A 135 10.15 6.29 -16.11
CA ALA A 135 10.60 7.17 -17.18
C ALA A 135 10.91 8.56 -16.62
N VAL A 136 11.76 9.34 -17.31
CA VAL A 136 12.03 10.74 -16.94
C VAL A 136 10.72 11.54 -17.00
N GLY A 137 10.44 12.31 -15.96
CA GLY A 137 9.21 13.07 -15.79
C GLY A 137 8.04 12.29 -15.19
N ALA A 138 8.11 10.96 -15.12
CA ALA A 138 7.04 10.13 -14.56
C ALA A 138 6.99 10.19 -13.03
N VAL A 139 5.79 9.94 -12.48
CA VAL A 139 5.51 9.85 -11.04
C VAL A 139 5.22 8.39 -10.68
N SER A 140 5.87 7.88 -9.62
CA SER A 140 5.65 6.52 -9.10
C SER A 140 4.24 6.34 -8.54
N ASP A 141 3.88 5.09 -8.25
CA ASP A 141 2.86 4.79 -7.26
C ASP A 141 3.36 5.13 -5.86
N VAL A 142 2.48 5.00 -4.86
CA VAL A 142 2.87 5.15 -3.45
C VAL A 142 3.81 4.01 -3.07
N VAL A 143 5.02 4.35 -2.63
CA VAL A 143 6.07 3.40 -2.22
C VAL A 143 6.17 3.41 -0.70
N GLU A 144 6.01 2.26 -0.08
CA GLU A 144 6.18 2.10 1.37
C GLU A 144 7.63 1.78 1.72
N THR A 145 8.15 2.46 2.75
CA THR A 145 9.46 2.19 3.35
C THR A 145 9.35 2.25 4.88
N SER A 146 10.43 1.97 5.61
CA SER A 146 10.47 2.15 7.08
C SER A 146 10.28 3.61 7.53
N PHE A 147 10.58 4.58 6.66
CA PHE A 147 10.46 6.02 6.94
C PHE A 147 9.05 6.55 6.75
N GLY A 148 8.29 5.95 5.85
CA GLY A 148 6.98 6.45 5.48
C GLY A 148 6.55 5.99 4.10
N TYR A 149 5.49 6.62 3.60
CA TYR A 149 5.05 6.51 2.22
C TYR A 149 5.72 7.58 1.37
N HIS A 150 6.23 7.17 0.23
CA HIS A 150 6.88 8.05 -0.73
C HIS A 150 6.08 8.14 -2.02
N VAL A 151 5.96 9.34 -2.54
CA VAL A 151 5.60 9.61 -3.95
C VAL A 151 6.84 10.18 -4.60
N ILE A 152 7.28 9.59 -5.71
CA ILE A 152 8.58 9.88 -6.32
C ILE A 152 8.34 10.38 -7.74
N LYS A 153 9.00 11.45 -8.14
CA LYS A 153 9.04 11.94 -9.52
C LYS A 153 10.47 11.87 -10.03
N ARG A 154 10.69 11.12 -11.11
CA ARG A 154 11.99 11.08 -11.76
C ARG A 154 12.21 12.37 -12.55
N THR A 155 13.38 13.02 -12.38
CA THR A 155 13.74 14.27 -13.06
C THR A 155 14.79 14.10 -14.14
N GLN A 156 15.63 13.05 -13.99
CA GLN A 156 16.69 12.68 -14.95
C GLN A 156 16.85 11.17 -15.04
#